data_87fbf5c103c2836879993a04eb461926
#
_entry.id   87fbf5c103c2836879993a04eb461926
#
_cell.length_a   1.000
_cell.length_b   1.000
_cell.length_c   1.000
_cell.angle_alpha   90.00
_cell.angle_beta   90.00
_cell.angle_gamma   90.00
#
_symmetry.space_group_name_H-M   'P 1'
#
loop_
_entity.id
_entity.type
_entity.pdbx_description
1 polymer ?
#
loop_
_entity_poly.entity_id
_entity_poly.type
_entity_poly.pdbx_seq_one_letter_code
_entity_poly.pdbx_strand_id
1 'polypeptide(L)'
;FLSAELMKLCGIKDARNKAREILDSGKACEKFQEIINAQNKNKNFDKIIQKLPLAKINKVIKAGKTGKITNIDNKKINSLCRILGTPETISSGVYLHKHIGKVKRGEPIMTLYTKSKSKLDDALQFIKKSKPINIQ
;
A
#
# COMPACT_ATOMS: atom_id res chain seq x y z
N PHE A 1 1.07 13.56 11.88
CA PHE A 1 0.69 13.42 13.29
C PHE A 1 1.78 12.71 14.10
N LEU A 2 2.08 11.43 13.84
CA LEU A 2 3.04 10.62 14.62
C LEU A 2 4.44 11.26 14.72
N SER A 3 4.97 11.80 13.62
CA SER A 3 6.25 12.48 13.61
C SER A 3 6.28 13.67 14.57
N ALA A 4 5.21 14.46 14.60
CA ALA A 4 5.10 15.59 15.51
C ALA A 4 5.07 15.15 16.99
N GLU A 5 4.40 14.03 17.30
CA GLU A 5 4.37 13.53 18.68
C GLU A 5 5.76 12.99 19.10
N LEU A 6 6.48 12.30 18.22
CA LEU A 6 7.87 11.90 18.48
C LEU A 6 8.80 13.11 18.70
N MET A 7 8.66 14.16 17.89
CA MET A 7 9.43 15.39 18.03
C MET A 7 9.17 16.08 19.37
N LYS A 8 7.92 16.05 19.86
CA LYS A 8 7.58 16.56 21.21
C LYS A 8 8.28 15.78 22.32
N LEU A 9 8.29 14.44 22.21
CA LEU A 9 9.00 13.59 23.17
C LEU A 9 10.50 13.89 23.22
N CYS A 10 11.07 14.33 22.09
CA CYS A 10 12.46 14.81 22.01
C CYS A 10 12.64 16.27 22.46
N GLY A 11 11.63 16.91 23.05
CA GLY A 11 11.70 18.28 23.54
C GLY A 11 11.63 19.37 22.47
N ILE A 12 11.28 19.03 21.22
CA ILE A 12 11.19 20.01 20.13
C ILE A 12 9.93 20.86 20.30
N LYS A 13 10.12 22.15 20.52
CA LYS A 13 9.02 23.13 20.55
C LYS A 13 8.39 23.26 19.17
N ASP A 14 7.07 23.54 19.13
CA ASP A 14 6.29 23.71 17.89
C ASP A 14 6.43 22.54 16.89
N ALA A 15 6.53 21.33 17.41
CA ALA A 15 6.80 20.10 16.67
C ALA A 15 5.84 19.86 15.49
N ARG A 16 4.56 20.30 15.61
CA ARG A 16 3.56 20.11 14.54
C ARG A 16 3.88 20.95 13.31
N ASN A 17 4.19 22.23 13.49
CA ASN A 17 4.55 23.12 12.40
C ASN A 17 5.91 22.73 11.81
N LYS A 18 6.86 22.36 12.67
CA LYS A 18 8.17 21.86 12.24
C LYS A 18 8.06 20.59 11.38
N ALA A 19 7.24 19.62 11.77
CA ALA A 19 7.01 18.41 11.00
C ALA A 19 6.36 18.71 9.64
N ARG A 20 5.43 19.68 9.60
CA ARG A 20 4.80 20.13 8.36
C ARG A 20 5.82 20.84 7.45
N GLU A 21 6.59 21.78 7.98
CA GLU A 21 7.66 22.48 7.25
C GLU A 21 8.64 21.50 6.59
N ILE A 22 9.11 20.50 7.34
CA ILE A 22 10.03 19.48 6.82
C ILE A 22 9.39 18.67 5.67
N LEU A 23 8.08 18.38 5.76
CA LEU A 23 7.37 17.67 4.71
C LEU A 23 7.17 18.56 3.46
N ASP A 24 6.64 19.77 3.67
CA ASP A 24 6.27 20.70 2.57
C ASP A 24 7.50 21.27 1.84
N SER A 25 8.64 21.42 2.52
CA SER A 25 9.91 21.83 1.93
C SER A 25 10.64 20.75 1.12
N GLY A 26 10.16 19.49 1.16
CA GLY A 26 10.82 18.37 0.49
C GLY A 26 11.98 17.72 1.27
N LYS A 27 12.44 18.29 2.38
CA LYS A 27 13.56 17.75 3.20
C LYS A 27 13.34 16.31 3.65
N ALA A 28 12.07 15.94 3.94
CA ALA A 28 11.72 14.55 4.27
C ALA A 28 11.95 13.60 3.07
N CYS A 29 11.65 14.04 1.86
CA CYS A 29 11.87 13.27 0.64
C CYS A 29 13.36 13.12 0.35
N GLU A 30 14.14 14.19 0.48
CA GLU A 30 15.61 14.16 0.33
C GLU A 30 16.25 13.16 1.31
N LYS A 31 15.87 13.21 2.58
CA LYS A 31 16.36 12.25 3.58
C LYS A 31 15.95 10.82 3.27
N PHE A 32 14.73 10.60 2.78
CA PHE A 32 14.28 9.29 2.35
C PHE A 32 15.10 8.77 1.16
N GLN A 33 15.39 9.61 0.16
CA GLN A 33 16.25 9.25 -0.96
C GLN A 33 17.67 8.88 -0.50
N GLU A 34 18.24 9.64 0.44
CA GLU A 34 19.54 9.34 1.04
C GLU A 34 19.56 7.94 1.69
N ILE A 35 18.55 7.62 2.50
CA ILE A 35 18.41 6.31 3.15
C ILE A 35 18.32 5.19 2.11
N ILE A 36 17.45 5.34 1.11
CA ILE A 36 17.28 4.32 0.05
C ILE A 36 18.56 4.13 -0.76
N ASN A 37 19.26 5.22 -1.10
CA ASN A 37 20.53 5.14 -1.82
C ASN A 37 21.60 4.40 -1.01
N ALA A 38 21.72 4.68 0.29
CA ALA A 38 22.64 4.00 1.18
C ALA A 38 22.33 2.49 1.28
N GLN A 39 21.07 2.11 1.44
CA GLN A 39 20.63 0.71 1.51
C GLN A 39 20.81 -0.05 0.18
N ASN A 40 20.79 0.63 -0.95
CA ASN A 40 20.93 0.04 -2.28
C ASN A 40 22.33 0.26 -2.90
N LYS A 41 23.38 0.43 -2.10
CA LYS A 41 24.76 0.64 -2.55
C LYS A 41 24.87 1.83 -3.54
N ASN A 42 24.25 2.94 -3.18
CA ASN A 42 24.23 4.21 -3.95
C ASN A 42 23.64 4.09 -5.38
N LYS A 43 22.75 3.15 -5.60
CA LYS A 43 21.96 3.12 -6.83
C LYS A 43 20.93 4.26 -6.81
N ASN A 44 20.79 4.95 -7.93
CA ASN A 44 19.89 6.09 -8.08
C ASN A 44 18.45 5.70 -7.72
N PHE A 45 17.86 6.41 -6.75
CA PHE A 45 16.50 6.24 -6.22
C PHE A 45 15.44 6.19 -7.34
N ASP A 46 15.49 7.10 -8.30
CA ASP A 46 14.52 7.18 -9.38
C ASP A 46 14.53 5.93 -10.26
N LYS A 47 15.72 5.35 -10.49
CA LYS A 47 15.86 4.09 -11.23
C LYS A 47 15.35 2.88 -10.46
N ILE A 48 15.34 2.94 -9.12
CA ILE A 48 14.86 1.86 -8.26
C ILE A 48 13.33 1.85 -8.23
N ILE A 49 12.69 3.00 -8.03
CA ILE A 49 11.23 3.12 -7.94
C ILE A 49 10.55 2.81 -9.27
N GLN A 50 11.12 3.25 -10.40
CA GLN A 50 10.55 2.99 -11.73
C GLN A 50 10.53 1.52 -12.14
N LYS A 51 11.23 0.64 -11.42
CA LYS A 51 11.42 -0.78 -11.77
C LYS A 51 10.86 -1.77 -10.75
N LEU A 52 9.82 -1.41 -10.00
CA LEU A 52 9.14 -2.40 -9.17
C LEU A 52 8.53 -3.49 -10.08
N PRO A 53 9.07 -4.73 -10.06
CA PRO A 53 8.58 -5.79 -10.92
C PRO A 53 7.19 -6.20 -10.44
N LEU A 54 6.16 -5.97 -11.25
CA LEU A 54 4.83 -6.52 -10.98
C LEU A 54 4.69 -7.88 -11.69
N ALA A 55 4.03 -8.82 -11.04
CA ALA A 55 3.75 -10.13 -11.63
C ALA A 55 2.81 -9.99 -12.83
N LYS A 56 3.05 -10.80 -13.88
CA LYS A 56 2.29 -10.74 -15.14
C LYS A 56 0.82 -11.13 -14.98
N ILE A 57 0.52 -12.09 -14.10
CA ILE A 57 -0.85 -12.51 -13.83
C ILE A 57 -1.45 -11.52 -12.84
N ASN A 58 -2.50 -10.83 -13.26
CA ASN A 58 -3.20 -9.87 -12.40
C ASN A 58 -4.71 -9.96 -12.57
N LYS A 59 -5.42 -9.45 -11.54
CA LYS A 59 -6.88 -9.37 -11.55
C LYS A 59 -7.33 -8.11 -10.82
N VAL A 60 -8.09 -7.28 -11.53
CA VAL A 60 -8.75 -6.11 -10.93
C VAL A 60 -10.03 -6.56 -10.24
N ILE A 61 -10.16 -6.22 -8.96
CA ILE A 61 -11.36 -6.40 -8.17
C ILE A 61 -12.10 -5.07 -8.15
N LYS A 62 -13.37 -5.11 -8.55
CA LYS A 62 -14.24 -3.94 -8.66
C LYS A 62 -15.29 -3.93 -7.55
N ALA A 63 -15.79 -2.76 -7.20
CA ALA A 63 -16.89 -2.60 -6.27
C ALA A 63 -18.18 -3.22 -6.82
N GLY A 64 -18.81 -4.10 -6.03
CA GLY A 64 -20.07 -4.75 -6.41
C GLY A 64 -21.31 -3.84 -6.32
N LYS A 65 -21.24 -2.77 -5.54
CA LYS A 65 -22.30 -1.77 -5.35
C LYS A 65 -21.72 -0.37 -5.19
N THR A 66 -22.54 0.64 -5.41
CA THR A 66 -22.25 2.03 -5.02
C THR A 66 -22.45 2.18 -3.51
N GLY A 67 -21.60 2.94 -2.84
CA GLY A 67 -21.68 3.15 -1.40
C GLY A 67 -20.43 3.83 -0.83
N LYS A 68 -20.10 3.47 0.41
CA LYS A 68 -18.92 3.97 1.10
C LYS A 68 -18.07 2.81 1.63
N ILE A 69 -16.79 2.78 1.32
CA ILE A 69 -15.84 1.90 1.98
C ILE A 69 -15.70 2.37 3.42
N THR A 70 -16.14 1.56 4.36
CA THR A 70 -16.14 1.89 5.79
C THR A 70 -15.01 1.23 6.55
N ASN A 71 -14.50 0.11 6.03
CA ASN A 71 -13.39 -0.60 6.66
C ASN A 71 -12.56 -1.36 5.61
N ILE A 72 -11.25 -1.34 5.82
CA ILE A 72 -10.26 -2.19 5.13
C ILE A 72 -9.53 -2.97 6.22
N ASP A 73 -9.73 -4.27 6.26
CA ASP A 73 -9.13 -5.16 7.27
C ASP A 73 -7.69 -5.49 6.86
N ASN A 74 -6.73 -4.83 7.49
CA ASN A 74 -5.30 -5.00 7.19
C ASN A 74 -4.80 -6.44 7.43
N LYS A 75 -5.36 -7.17 8.41
CA LYS A 75 -5.00 -8.56 8.67
C LYS A 75 -5.42 -9.45 7.51
N LYS A 76 -6.64 -9.25 6.99
CA LYS A 76 -7.14 -9.97 5.82
C LYS A 76 -6.39 -9.59 4.54
N ILE A 77 -6.04 -8.30 4.35
CA ILE A 77 -5.20 -7.87 3.23
C ILE A 77 -3.81 -8.54 3.31
N ASN A 78 -3.20 -8.60 4.49
CA ASN A 78 -1.91 -9.29 4.66
C ASN A 78 -2.01 -10.79 4.36
N SER A 79 -3.07 -11.47 4.83
CA SER A 79 -3.33 -12.87 4.50
C SER A 79 -3.51 -13.08 2.99
N LEU A 80 -4.23 -12.17 2.33
CA LEU A 80 -4.40 -12.17 0.88
C LEU A 80 -3.06 -12.03 0.13
N CYS A 81 -2.18 -11.13 0.58
CA CYS A 81 -0.83 -10.98 0.03
C CYS A 81 -0.02 -12.28 0.16
N ARG A 82 -0.12 -12.98 1.30
CA ARG A 82 0.56 -14.27 1.51
C ARG A 82 0.04 -15.34 0.56
N ILE A 83 -1.27 -15.45 0.37
CA ILE A 83 -1.88 -16.38 -0.60
C ILE A 83 -1.35 -16.10 -2.02
N LEU A 84 -1.20 -14.82 -2.42
CA LEU A 84 -0.66 -14.42 -3.71
C LEU A 84 0.83 -14.74 -3.88
N GLY A 85 1.57 -14.96 -2.78
CA GLY A 85 2.97 -15.39 -2.79
C GLY A 85 3.97 -14.47 -2.10
N THR A 86 3.54 -13.41 -1.43
CA THR A 86 4.40 -12.52 -0.65
C THR A 86 4.78 -13.17 0.70
N PRO A 87 6.00 -13.00 1.23
CA PRO A 87 7.12 -12.20 0.72
C PRO A 87 8.03 -12.93 -0.29
N GLU A 88 7.93 -14.23 -0.46
CA GLU A 88 8.83 -15.04 -1.30
C GLU A 88 8.85 -14.57 -2.76
N THR A 89 7.69 -14.17 -3.28
CA THR A 89 7.56 -13.62 -4.64
C THR A 89 7.42 -12.11 -4.57
N ILE A 90 8.52 -11.38 -4.67
CA ILE A 90 8.62 -9.91 -4.56
C ILE A 90 7.63 -9.17 -5.48
N SER A 91 7.31 -9.75 -6.66
CA SER A 91 6.40 -9.16 -7.64
C SER A 91 4.92 -9.43 -7.38
N SER A 92 4.59 -10.25 -6.38
CA SER A 92 3.22 -10.58 -6.00
C SER A 92 2.71 -9.65 -4.90
N GLY A 93 1.41 -9.46 -4.83
CA GLY A 93 0.81 -8.66 -3.78
C GLY A 93 -0.52 -8.02 -4.19
N VAL A 94 -0.91 -7.01 -3.44
CA VAL A 94 -2.17 -6.26 -3.63
C VAL A 94 -1.86 -4.77 -3.80
N TYR A 95 -2.43 -4.15 -4.81
CA TYR A 95 -2.48 -2.71 -4.94
C TYR A 95 -3.89 -2.21 -4.62
N LEU A 96 -4.03 -1.31 -3.67
CA LEU A 96 -5.30 -0.69 -3.29
C LEU A 96 -5.52 0.59 -4.11
N HIS A 97 -6.58 0.62 -4.93
CA HIS A 97 -6.96 1.80 -5.70
C HIS A 97 -7.80 2.78 -4.88
N LYS A 98 -8.48 2.28 -3.86
CA LYS A 98 -9.39 3.06 -3.01
C LYS A 98 -9.07 2.82 -1.54
N HIS A 99 -9.19 3.88 -0.77
CA HIS A 99 -9.17 3.88 0.68
C HIS A 99 -10.58 4.07 1.25
N ILE A 100 -10.71 4.37 2.55
CA ILE A 100 -11.97 4.73 3.18
C ILE A 100 -12.60 5.91 2.43
N GLY A 101 -13.86 5.80 2.05
CA GLY A 101 -14.55 6.86 1.31
C GLY A 101 -15.56 6.35 0.28
N LYS A 102 -16.12 7.26 -0.51
CA LYS A 102 -17.14 6.94 -1.53
C LYS A 102 -16.58 6.08 -2.65
N VAL A 103 -17.39 5.14 -3.14
CA VAL A 103 -17.08 4.27 -4.27
C VAL A 103 -18.35 4.02 -5.08
N LYS A 104 -18.20 3.96 -6.41
CA LYS A 104 -19.30 3.62 -7.34
C LYS A 104 -19.20 2.15 -7.73
N ARG A 105 -20.36 1.52 -8.05
CA ARG A 105 -20.39 0.17 -8.62
C ARG A 105 -19.51 0.10 -9.87
N GLY A 106 -18.68 -0.94 -9.97
CA GLY A 106 -17.76 -1.15 -11.08
C GLY A 106 -16.41 -0.42 -10.96
N GLU A 107 -16.24 0.51 -10.01
CA GLU A 107 -14.92 1.14 -9.76
C GLU A 107 -13.89 0.13 -9.27
N PRO A 108 -12.63 0.20 -9.75
CA PRO A 108 -11.53 -0.60 -9.22
C PRO A 108 -11.31 -0.28 -7.74
N ILE A 109 -11.28 -1.31 -6.88
CA ILE A 109 -10.96 -1.16 -5.45
C ILE A 109 -9.59 -1.71 -5.11
N MET A 110 -9.17 -2.79 -5.76
CA MET A 110 -7.82 -3.34 -5.64
C MET A 110 -7.43 -4.13 -6.88
N THR A 111 -6.12 -4.29 -7.12
CA THR A 111 -5.56 -5.22 -8.11
C THR A 111 -4.70 -6.24 -7.40
N LEU A 112 -4.91 -7.51 -7.73
CA LEU A 112 -4.12 -8.65 -7.26
C LEU A 112 -3.03 -8.95 -8.28
N TYR A 113 -1.81 -9.24 -7.82
CA TYR A 113 -0.67 -9.63 -8.65
C TYR A 113 -0.08 -10.94 -8.16
N THR A 114 0.15 -11.90 -9.05
CA THR A 114 0.77 -13.18 -8.72
C THR A 114 1.49 -13.80 -9.92
N LYS A 115 2.37 -14.76 -9.67
CA LYS A 115 2.99 -15.58 -10.73
C LYS A 115 2.26 -16.90 -10.99
N SER A 116 1.23 -17.25 -10.21
CA SER A 116 0.51 -18.52 -10.27
C SER A 116 -0.99 -18.32 -10.43
N LYS A 117 -1.59 -19.02 -11.42
CA LYS A 117 -3.05 -19.04 -11.61
C LYS A 117 -3.76 -19.66 -10.41
N SER A 118 -3.24 -20.77 -9.88
CA SER A 118 -3.81 -21.42 -8.68
C SER A 118 -3.86 -20.47 -7.49
N LYS A 119 -2.76 -19.75 -7.20
CA LYS A 119 -2.74 -18.73 -6.13
C LYS A 119 -3.72 -17.60 -6.37
N LEU A 120 -3.98 -17.23 -7.64
CA LEU A 120 -5.02 -16.25 -7.96
C LEU A 120 -6.42 -16.77 -7.63
N ASP A 121 -6.72 -18.02 -7.98
CA ASP A 121 -8.01 -18.64 -7.72
C ASP A 121 -8.26 -18.77 -6.20
N ASP A 122 -7.25 -19.21 -5.43
CA ASP A 122 -7.30 -19.26 -3.97
C ASP A 122 -7.55 -17.85 -3.36
N ALA A 123 -6.88 -16.83 -3.89
CA ALA A 123 -7.06 -15.45 -3.47
C ALA A 123 -8.48 -14.94 -3.75
N LEU A 124 -9.07 -15.29 -4.89
CA LEU A 124 -10.44 -14.93 -5.24
C LEU A 124 -11.45 -15.62 -4.33
N GLN A 125 -11.25 -16.89 -4.00
CA GLN A 125 -12.06 -17.62 -3.02
C GLN A 125 -11.96 -16.98 -1.63
N PHE A 126 -10.74 -16.65 -1.20
CA PHE A 126 -10.50 -15.97 0.07
C PHE A 126 -11.24 -14.64 0.17
N ILE A 127 -11.20 -13.80 -0.89
CA ILE A 127 -11.91 -12.50 -0.94
C ILE A 127 -13.42 -12.72 -0.77
N LYS A 128 -14.00 -13.69 -1.48
CA LYS A 128 -15.45 -14.00 -1.39
C LYS A 128 -15.86 -14.37 0.04
N LYS A 129 -15.05 -15.19 0.71
CA LYS A 129 -15.31 -15.71 2.06
C LYS A 129 -15.04 -14.66 3.15
N SER A 130 -13.90 -13.98 3.07
CA SER A 130 -13.41 -13.13 4.17
C SER A 130 -13.87 -11.67 4.09
N LYS A 131 -14.23 -11.19 2.90
CA LYS A 131 -14.64 -9.79 2.63
C LYS A 131 -13.66 -8.78 3.27
N PRO A 132 -12.42 -8.65 2.78
CA PRO A 132 -11.40 -7.80 3.39
C PRO A 132 -11.73 -6.30 3.31
N ILE A 133 -12.62 -5.89 2.40
CA ILE A 133 -13.09 -4.51 2.23
C ILE A 133 -14.61 -4.50 2.39
N ASN A 134 -15.11 -3.68 3.30
CA ASN A 134 -16.54 -3.51 3.56
C ASN A 134 -17.06 -2.24 2.86
N ILE A 135 -18.13 -2.41 2.06
CA ILE A 135 -18.84 -1.31 1.41
C ILE A 135 -20.27 -1.29 1.99
N GLN A 136 -20.66 -0.17 2.55
CA GLN A 136 -22.02 0.15 3.01
C GLN A 136 -22.70 1.10 2.05
#